data_2037959ad35d2d0a88d777cdaa18afd4
#
_entry.id   2037959ad35d2d0a88d777cdaa18afd4
#
_cell.length_a   1.000
_cell.length_b   1.000
_cell.length_c   1.000
_cell.angle_alpha   90.00
_cell.angle_beta   90.00
_cell.angle_gamma   90.00
#
_symmetry.space_group_name_H-M   'P 1'
#
loop_
_entity.id
_entity.type
_entity.pdbx_description
1 polymer ?
#
loop_
_entity_poly.entity_id
_entity_poly.type
_entity_poly.pdbx_seq_one_letter_code
_entity_poly.pdbx_strand_id
1 'polypeptide(L)'
;MCPGNHESAAKRRSSKARKGNAALRSALIEAAWAASHSTSSYYAAQYRRFCRRFGKKSESKAIFVVAHSMLVTIWHILTNDTDYADLGADWFDRRSDNEQHARRLVHQIERLGYKVTV
;
A
#
# COMPACT_ATOMS: atom_id res chain seq x y z
N MET A 1 9.49 10.80 0.09
CA MET A 1 8.73 10.55 -1.14
C MET A 1 7.42 11.30 -1.07
N CYS A 2 7.44 12.56 -1.43
CA CYS A 2 6.29 13.45 -1.31
C CYS A 2 5.54 13.52 -2.64
N PRO A 3 4.21 13.34 -2.69
CA PRO A 3 3.46 13.50 -3.92
C PRO A 3 3.53 14.96 -4.39
N GLY A 4 3.65 15.14 -5.70
CA GLY A 4 3.58 16.45 -6.31
C GLY A 4 2.11 16.86 -6.47
N ASN A 5 1.82 18.10 -6.11
CA ASN A 5 0.51 18.70 -6.38
C ASN A 5 0.72 19.88 -7.33
N HIS A 6 0.74 19.58 -8.63
CA HIS A 6 0.81 20.58 -9.68
C HIS A 6 -0.60 20.84 -10.23
N GLU A 7 -1.30 21.74 -9.55
CA GLU A 7 -2.63 22.17 -9.95
C GLU A 7 -2.65 23.68 -10.15
N SER A 8 -3.22 24.11 -11.26
CA SER A 8 -3.41 25.52 -11.57
C SER A 8 -4.74 25.70 -12.30
N ALA A 9 -5.56 26.64 -11.85
CA ALA A 9 -6.89 26.92 -12.40
C ALA A 9 -7.80 25.68 -12.52
N ALA A 10 -7.88 24.87 -11.45
CA ALA A 10 -8.61 23.60 -11.38
C ALA A 10 -8.18 22.52 -12.38
N LYS A 11 -7.05 22.71 -13.09
CA LYS A 11 -6.47 21.70 -13.98
C LYS A 11 -5.23 21.07 -13.35
N ARG A 12 -5.30 19.76 -13.16
CA ARG A 12 -4.16 18.96 -12.68
C ARG A 12 -3.15 18.76 -13.81
N ARG A 13 -1.97 19.35 -13.69
CA ARG A 13 -0.91 19.30 -14.71
C ARG A 13 0.03 18.11 -14.56
N SER A 14 0.34 17.69 -13.34
CA SER A 14 1.26 16.59 -13.09
C SER A 14 1.02 15.94 -11.72
N SER A 15 1.13 14.60 -11.69
CA SER A 15 1.13 13.81 -10.45
C SER A 15 2.52 13.27 -10.10
N LYS A 16 3.59 13.76 -10.75
CA LYS A 16 4.95 13.32 -10.47
C LYS A 16 5.35 13.67 -9.05
N ALA A 17 6.01 12.73 -8.37
CA ALA A 17 6.59 12.98 -7.04
C ALA A 17 7.66 14.09 -7.13
N ARG A 18 7.77 14.88 -6.07
CA ARG A 18 8.81 15.91 -5.97
C ARG A 18 10.19 15.28 -6.01
N LYS A 19 11.15 16.00 -6.59
CA LYS A 19 12.57 15.65 -6.51
C LYS A 19 13.01 15.75 -5.05
N GLY A 20 13.64 14.71 -4.56
CA GLY A 20 14.22 14.63 -3.21
C GLY A 20 15.57 13.95 -3.27
N ASN A 21 16.07 13.46 -2.14
CA ASN A 21 17.34 12.73 -2.10
C ASN A 21 17.25 11.44 -2.94
N ALA A 22 18.06 11.39 -4.00
CA ALA A 22 18.06 10.27 -4.95
C ALA A 22 18.61 8.99 -4.32
N ALA A 23 19.65 9.08 -3.50
CA ALA A 23 20.27 7.93 -2.83
C ALA A 23 19.28 7.27 -1.86
N LEU A 24 18.61 8.07 -1.03
CA LEU A 24 17.57 7.57 -0.11
C LEU A 24 16.41 6.92 -0.87
N ARG A 25 15.98 7.52 -1.98
CA ARG A 25 14.93 6.95 -2.81
C ARG A 25 15.32 5.58 -3.37
N SER A 26 16.53 5.46 -3.92
CA SER A 26 17.01 4.19 -4.47
C SER A 26 17.09 3.12 -3.40
N ALA A 27 17.69 3.41 -2.26
CA ALA A 27 17.78 2.48 -1.14
C ALA A 27 16.40 1.99 -0.66
N LEU A 28 15.43 2.90 -0.51
CA LEU A 28 14.06 2.53 -0.10
C LEU A 28 13.32 1.72 -1.15
N ILE A 29 13.54 1.97 -2.43
CA ILE A 29 12.93 1.18 -3.52
C ILE A 29 13.53 -0.23 -3.54
N GLU A 30 14.84 -0.38 -3.40
CA GLU A 30 15.50 -1.69 -3.30
C GLU A 30 15.02 -2.47 -2.08
N ALA A 31 14.93 -1.83 -0.92
CA ALA A 31 14.38 -2.44 0.29
C ALA A 31 12.91 -2.87 0.10
N ALA A 32 12.09 -2.05 -0.55
CA ALA A 32 10.71 -2.36 -0.84
C ALA A 32 10.57 -3.55 -1.80
N TRP A 33 11.43 -3.64 -2.82
CA TRP A 33 11.49 -4.82 -3.69
C TRP A 33 11.87 -6.08 -2.92
N ALA A 34 12.90 -6.04 -2.10
CA ALA A 34 13.29 -7.17 -1.26
C ALA A 34 12.14 -7.60 -0.34
N ALA A 35 11.48 -6.67 0.34
CA ALA A 35 10.35 -6.94 1.21
C ALA A 35 9.12 -7.51 0.47
N SER A 36 8.89 -7.13 -0.78
CA SER A 36 7.77 -7.62 -1.59
C SER A 36 7.83 -9.12 -1.88
N HIS A 37 9.03 -9.70 -1.86
CA HIS A 37 9.26 -11.14 -2.07
C HIS A 37 9.04 -11.98 -0.80
N SER A 38 8.92 -11.38 0.36
CA SER A 38 8.59 -12.08 1.59
C SER A 38 7.15 -12.62 1.53
N THR A 39 6.91 -13.79 2.10
CA THR A 39 5.57 -14.39 2.16
C THR A 39 4.75 -13.92 3.35
N SER A 40 5.38 -13.59 4.45
CA SER A 40 4.75 -13.37 5.76
C SER A 40 4.80 -11.94 6.30
N SER A 41 5.49 -11.01 5.61
CA SER A 41 5.64 -9.65 6.12
C SER A 41 4.46 -8.73 5.77
N TYR A 42 4.26 -7.73 6.61
CA TYR A 42 3.30 -6.64 6.38
C TYR A 42 3.53 -5.94 5.04
N TYR A 43 4.79 -5.63 4.68
CA TYR A 43 5.10 -4.92 3.44
C TYR A 43 4.82 -5.76 2.20
N ALA A 44 5.01 -7.07 2.26
CA ALA A 44 4.64 -7.97 1.18
C ALA A 44 3.12 -8.03 0.98
N ALA A 45 2.34 -8.07 2.06
CA ALA A 45 0.89 -7.99 2.00
C ALA A 45 0.41 -6.65 1.44
N GLN A 46 1.03 -5.55 1.87
CA GLN A 46 0.76 -4.20 1.36
C GLN A 46 1.03 -4.12 -0.15
N TYR A 47 2.18 -4.63 -0.61
CA TYR A 47 2.53 -4.68 -2.03
C TYR A 47 1.48 -5.43 -2.85
N ARG A 48 1.12 -6.67 -2.45
CA ARG A 48 0.10 -7.48 -3.14
C ARG A 48 -1.25 -6.77 -3.19
N ARG A 49 -1.65 -6.08 -2.12
CA ARG A 49 -2.89 -5.31 -2.06
C ARG A 49 -2.89 -4.16 -3.07
N PHE A 50 -1.79 -3.41 -3.18
CA PHE A 50 -1.68 -2.30 -4.14
C PHE A 50 -1.56 -2.78 -5.58
N CYS A 51 -0.87 -3.89 -5.85
CA CYS A 51 -0.85 -4.51 -7.18
C CYS A 51 -2.26 -4.89 -7.64
N ARG A 52 -3.06 -5.49 -6.78
CA ARG A 52 -4.47 -5.79 -7.07
C ARG A 52 -5.30 -4.54 -7.35
N ARG A 53 -5.07 -3.47 -6.59
CA ARG A 53 -5.80 -2.21 -6.74
C ARG A 53 -5.43 -1.43 -8.00
N PHE A 54 -4.16 -1.39 -8.36
CA PHE A 54 -3.65 -0.61 -9.49
C PHE A 54 -3.63 -1.38 -10.81
N GLY A 55 -3.74 -2.71 -10.79
CA GLY A 55 -3.69 -3.60 -11.95
C GLY A 55 -2.27 -3.95 -12.41
N LYS A 56 -2.20 -4.87 -13.37
CA LYS A 56 -0.96 -5.55 -13.82
C LYS A 56 0.21 -4.64 -14.29
N LYS A 57 -0.04 -3.39 -14.68
CA LYS A 57 1.00 -2.47 -15.15
C LYS A 57 1.50 -1.49 -14.09
N SER A 58 1.20 -1.72 -12.83
CA SER A 58 1.40 -0.72 -11.77
C SER A 58 2.30 -1.19 -10.62
N GLU A 59 3.11 -2.22 -10.84
CA GLU A 59 4.07 -2.72 -9.85
C GLU A 59 4.99 -1.62 -9.32
N SER A 60 5.50 -0.79 -10.22
CA SER A 60 6.35 0.36 -9.84
C SER A 60 5.63 1.36 -8.93
N LYS A 61 4.32 1.56 -9.11
CA LYS A 61 3.52 2.41 -8.23
C LYS A 61 3.31 1.75 -6.87
N ALA A 62 3.05 0.43 -6.84
CA ALA A 62 2.90 -0.33 -5.61
C ALA A 62 4.20 -0.31 -4.78
N ILE A 63 5.35 -0.55 -5.42
CA ILE A 63 6.66 -0.47 -4.77
C ILE A 63 6.91 0.93 -4.20
N PHE A 64 6.56 1.98 -4.94
CA PHE A 64 6.74 3.35 -4.46
C PHE A 64 5.92 3.65 -3.20
N VAL A 65 4.70 3.11 -3.11
CA VAL A 65 3.86 3.22 -1.90
C VAL A 65 4.46 2.46 -0.73
N VAL A 66 4.97 1.24 -0.96
CA VAL A 66 5.64 0.44 0.07
C VAL A 66 6.89 1.16 0.58
N ALA A 67 7.72 1.68 -0.33
CA ALA A 67 8.92 2.45 0.02
C ALA A 67 8.56 3.71 0.84
N HIS A 68 7.47 4.38 0.54
CA HIS A 68 6.97 5.49 1.34
C HIS A 68 6.54 5.03 2.75
N SER A 69 5.82 3.92 2.86
CA SER A 69 5.44 3.35 4.15
C SER A 69 6.64 2.98 5.00
N MET A 70 7.69 2.41 4.39
CA MET A 70 8.95 2.11 5.08
C MET A 70 9.61 3.38 5.62
N LEU A 71 9.66 4.45 4.82
CA LEU A 71 10.22 5.74 5.26
C LEU A 71 9.47 6.30 6.47
N VAL A 72 8.15 6.23 6.46
CA VAL A 72 7.31 6.69 7.59
C VAL A 72 7.58 5.83 8.83
N THR A 73 7.70 4.51 8.68
CA THR A 73 8.03 3.60 9.78
C THR A 73 9.39 3.90 10.36
N ILE A 74 10.41 4.11 9.53
CA ILE A 74 11.76 4.50 9.97
C ILE A 74 11.71 5.80 10.75
N TRP A 75 10.96 6.79 10.27
CA TRP A 75 10.79 8.06 10.98
C TRP A 75 10.19 7.87 12.37
N HIS A 76 9.14 7.04 12.50
CA HIS A 76 8.53 6.74 13.80
C HIS A 76 9.48 6.01 14.74
N ILE A 77 10.23 5.02 14.25
CA ILE A 77 11.23 4.29 15.04
C ILE A 77 12.28 5.26 15.61
N LEU A 78 12.83 6.11 14.75
CA LEU A 78 13.87 7.07 15.14
C LEU A 78 13.34 8.18 16.08
N THR A 79 12.10 8.60 15.90
CA THR A 79 11.52 9.69 16.71
C THR A 79 11.07 9.20 18.08
N ASN A 80 10.54 7.99 18.16
CA ASN A 80 9.97 7.45 19.40
C ASN A 80 10.92 6.50 20.14
N ASP A 81 12.13 6.27 19.59
CA ASP A 81 13.12 5.32 20.14
C ASP A 81 12.49 3.93 20.42
N THR A 82 11.80 3.41 19.44
CA THR A 82 11.07 2.14 19.54
C THR A 82 11.61 1.13 18.55
N ASP A 83 11.53 -0.16 18.90
CA ASP A 83 11.91 -1.24 18.00
C ASP A 83 10.86 -1.48 16.90
N TYR A 84 11.33 -2.02 15.77
CA TYR A 84 10.43 -2.44 14.70
C TYR A 84 9.70 -3.73 15.07
N ALA A 85 8.37 -3.70 15.01
CA ALA A 85 7.51 -4.88 15.13
C ALA A 85 6.74 -5.07 13.83
N ASP A 86 6.92 -6.22 13.16
CA ASP A 86 6.16 -6.53 11.95
C ASP A 86 4.70 -6.81 12.29
N LEU A 87 3.80 -6.14 11.61
CA LEU A 87 2.35 -6.28 11.83
C LEU A 87 1.78 -7.58 11.26
N GLY A 88 2.58 -8.30 10.44
CA GLY A 88 2.20 -9.56 9.81
C GLY A 88 1.41 -9.40 8.51
N ALA A 89 1.36 -10.47 7.73
CA ALA A 89 0.69 -10.48 6.43
C ALA A 89 -0.85 -10.38 6.54
N ASP A 90 -1.41 -10.80 7.64
CA ASP A 90 -2.84 -10.83 7.94
C ASP A 90 -3.38 -9.53 8.55
N TRP A 91 -2.52 -8.52 8.75
CA TRP A 91 -2.91 -7.25 9.38
C TRP A 91 -4.07 -6.55 8.66
N PHE A 92 -4.07 -6.57 7.34
CA PHE A 92 -5.14 -5.94 6.54
C PHE A 92 -6.46 -6.68 6.67
N ASP A 93 -6.42 -8.00 6.82
CA ASP A 93 -7.61 -8.84 6.98
C ASP A 93 -8.19 -8.69 8.39
N ARG A 94 -7.34 -8.65 9.42
CA ARG A 94 -7.75 -8.39 10.81
C ARG A 94 -8.35 -7.00 11.02
N ARG A 95 -7.87 -6.00 10.28
CA ARG A 95 -8.38 -4.62 10.35
C ARG A 95 -9.63 -4.41 9.49
N SER A 96 -9.90 -5.29 8.56
CA SER A 96 -11.11 -5.23 7.76
C SER A 96 -12.31 -5.43 8.68
N ASP A 97 -13.26 -4.49 8.64
CA ASP A 97 -14.54 -4.68 9.30
C ASP A 97 -15.22 -5.91 8.67
N ASN A 98 -15.28 -6.99 9.42
CA ASN A 98 -15.79 -8.28 8.94
C ASN A 98 -17.21 -8.14 8.39
N GLU A 99 -18.01 -7.27 8.97
CA GLU A 99 -19.38 -7.02 8.54
C GLU A 99 -19.44 -6.31 7.17
N GLN A 100 -18.61 -5.29 6.96
CA GLN A 100 -18.51 -4.63 5.66
C GLN A 100 -17.93 -5.56 4.60
N HIS A 101 -16.98 -6.40 4.97
CA HIS A 101 -16.39 -7.38 4.06
C HIS A 101 -17.44 -8.44 3.66
N ALA A 102 -18.18 -8.97 4.62
CA ALA A 102 -19.28 -9.92 4.38
C ALA A 102 -20.34 -9.31 3.47
N ARG A 103 -20.80 -8.10 3.71
CA ARG A 103 -21.76 -7.39 2.84
C ARG A 103 -21.25 -7.22 1.41
N ARG A 104 -19.96 -6.92 1.21
CA ARG A 104 -19.37 -6.83 -0.14
C ARG A 104 -19.35 -8.17 -0.85
N LEU A 105 -19.01 -9.25 -0.14
CA LEU A 105 -19.02 -10.62 -0.70
C LEU A 105 -20.43 -11.06 -1.07
N VAL A 106 -21.41 -10.82 -0.21
CA VAL A 106 -22.83 -11.08 -0.49
C VAL A 106 -23.26 -10.36 -1.76
N HIS A 107 -22.99 -9.07 -1.87
CA HIS A 107 -23.34 -8.30 -3.06
C HIS A 107 -22.65 -8.80 -4.33
N GLN A 108 -21.40 -9.28 -4.24
CA GLN A 108 -20.71 -9.89 -5.38
C GLN A 108 -21.38 -11.21 -5.81
N ILE A 109 -21.77 -12.04 -4.86
CA ILE A 109 -22.43 -13.31 -5.11
C ILE A 109 -23.83 -13.08 -5.72
N GLU A 110 -24.58 -12.10 -5.21
CA GLU A 110 -25.88 -11.71 -5.77
C GLU A 110 -25.77 -11.22 -7.22
N ARG A 111 -24.72 -10.49 -7.56
CA ARG A 111 -24.46 -10.07 -8.94
C ARG A 111 -24.18 -11.23 -9.89
N LEU A 112 -23.75 -12.37 -9.39
CA LEU A 112 -23.57 -13.61 -10.15
C LEU A 112 -24.87 -14.44 -10.27
N GLY A 113 -25.99 -13.94 -9.72
CA GLY A 113 -27.31 -14.57 -9.81
C GLY A 113 -27.64 -15.52 -8.68
N TYR A 114 -26.82 -15.58 -7.62
CA TYR A 114 -27.09 -16.42 -6.45
C TYR A 114 -27.80 -15.62 -5.36
N LYS A 115 -28.78 -16.22 -4.69
CA LYS A 115 -29.38 -15.65 -3.46
C LYS A 115 -28.59 -16.13 -2.25
N VAL A 116 -28.11 -15.18 -1.45
CA VAL A 116 -27.44 -15.47 -0.18
C VAL A 116 -28.42 -15.25 0.95
N THR A 117 -28.74 -16.31 1.69
CA THR A 117 -29.52 -16.24 2.95
C THR A 117 -28.54 -16.16 4.10
N VAL A 118 -28.57 -15.07 4.83
CA VAL A 118 -27.75 -14.84 6.03
C VAL A 118 -28.60 -15.13 7.26
#